data_cb822758089810aa60abb2c1ee7cc2e6
#
_entry.id   cb822758089810aa60abb2c1ee7cc2e6
#
_cell.length_a   1.000
_cell.length_b   1.000
_cell.length_c   1.000
_cell.angle_alpha   90.00
_cell.angle_beta   90.00
_cell.angle_gamma   90.00
#
_symmetry.space_group_name_H-M   'P 1'
#
loop_
_entity.id
_entity.type
_entity.pdbx_description
1 polymer ?
#
loop_
_entity_poly.entity_id
_entity_poly.type
_entity_poly.pdbx_seq_one_letter_code
_entity_poly.pdbx_strand_id
1 'polypeptide(L)'
;MRIDAIKIGDNPPDDVNVIIEVPVGGQPIKYEMDKEAGALIVDRFLYTPMAYPGNYGFVPHTLSDDGDPIDVLVCNSRPLIPGCVINVRPLGVMMMEDNSGLDEKIIAVPSAHLSRRFDGVENYSDLPDITLQQIEHFFEHYKDLEPGKWVKLGGWQDAATARKLIVEAIQRAKG
;
A
#
# COMPACT_ATOMS: atom_id res chain seq x y z
N MET A 1 -11.40 -12.10 -10.31
CA MET A 1 -10.88 -10.93 -11.10
C MET A 1 -9.72 -11.39 -11.96
N ARG A 2 -9.58 -10.84 -13.16
CA ARG A 2 -8.40 -11.12 -14.00
C ARG A 2 -7.31 -10.11 -13.74
N ILE A 3 -6.49 -10.37 -12.74
CA ILE A 3 -5.39 -9.48 -12.30
C ILE A 3 -4.36 -9.29 -13.41
N ASP A 4 -4.09 -10.35 -14.16
CA ASP A 4 -3.19 -10.36 -15.32
C ASP A 4 -3.59 -9.38 -16.43
N ALA A 5 -4.87 -9.03 -16.52
CA ALA A 5 -5.39 -8.08 -17.50
C ALA A 5 -5.43 -6.62 -17.00
N ILE A 6 -5.15 -6.38 -15.72
CA ILE A 6 -5.11 -5.03 -15.16
C ILE A 6 -3.75 -4.42 -15.46
N LYS A 7 -3.72 -3.28 -16.16
CA LYS A 7 -2.46 -2.57 -16.41
C LYS A 7 -1.84 -2.07 -15.12
N ILE A 8 -0.51 -2.01 -15.10
CA ILE A 8 0.24 -1.45 -13.98
C ILE A 8 0.03 0.07 -13.80
N GLY A 9 -0.34 0.76 -14.85
CA GLY A 9 -0.51 2.21 -14.96
C GLY A 9 -0.28 2.63 -16.40
N ASP A 10 -0.53 3.90 -16.72
CA ASP A 10 -0.25 4.44 -18.05
C ASP A 10 1.17 5.00 -18.15
N ASN A 11 1.74 5.49 -17.06
CA ASN A 11 3.08 6.08 -16.99
C ASN A 11 3.85 5.68 -15.71
N PRO A 12 4.08 4.36 -15.44
CA PRO A 12 4.83 3.93 -14.27
C PRO A 12 6.31 4.35 -14.38
N PRO A 13 6.95 4.78 -13.28
CA PRO A 13 6.48 4.79 -11.90
C PRO A 13 5.78 6.09 -11.45
N ASP A 14 5.58 7.07 -12.33
CA ASP A 14 4.98 8.35 -11.96
C ASP A 14 3.49 8.22 -11.62
N ASP A 15 2.79 7.32 -12.29
CA ASP A 15 1.49 6.83 -11.86
C ASP A 15 1.44 5.31 -11.94
N VAL A 16 0.71 4.70 -11.01
CA VAL A 16 0.47 3.26 -10.98
C VAL A 16 -0.97 2.96 -10.60
N ASN A 17 -1.45 1.81 -11.03
CA ASN A 17 -2.74 1.29 -10.61
C ASN A 17 -2.58 0.41 -9.37
N VAL A 18 -3.44 0.61 -8.40
CA VAL A 18 -3.48 -0.17 -7.16
C VAL A 18 -4.78 -0.95 -7.10
N ILE A 19 -4.69 -2.23 -6.86
CA ILE A 19 -5.85 -3.09 -6.56
C ILE A 19 -6.06 -3.00 -5.05
N ILE A 20 -7.21 -2.48 -4.63
CA ILE A 20 -7.52 -2.28 -3.22
C ILE A 20 -8.00 -3.59 -2.60
N GLU A 21 -7.42 -3.93 -1.44
CA GLU A 21 -7.79 -5.08 -0.64
C GLU A 21 -8.52 -4.69 0.63
N VAL A 22 -8.05 -3.64 1.32
CA VAL A 22 -8.61 -3.21 2.61
C VAL A 22 -9.00 -1.73 2.55
N PRO A 23 -10.25 -1.38 2.89
CA PRO A 23 -10.69 0.01 2.87
C PRO A 23 -10.19 0.79 4.09
N VAL A 24 -9.96 2.10 3.91
CA VAL A 24 -9.67 3.00 5.03
C VAL A 24 -10.80 2.99 6.07
N GLY A 25 -10.43 2.95 7.35
CA GLY A 25 -11.40 3.04 8.46
C GLY A 25 -12.40 1.90 8.55
N GLY A 26 -12.16 0.79 7.84
CA GLY A 26 -13.01 -0.39 7.87
C GLY A 26 -12.88 -1.19 9.17
N GLN A 27 -13.54 -2.33 9.21
CA GLN A 27 -13.39 -3.29 10.32
C GLN A 27 -11.95 -3.82 10.38
N PRO A 28 -11.48 -4.32 11.53
CA PRO A 28 -10.13 -4.87 11.68
C PRO A 28 -9.99 -6.24 11.01
N ILE A 29 -10.13 -6.25 9.70
CA ILE A 29 -10.05 -7.44 8.85
C ILE A 29 -9.00 -7.18 7.78
N LYS A 30 -8.02 -8.08 7.67
CA LYS A 30 -7.10 -8.10 6.53
C LYS A 30 -7.69 -9.00 5.45
N TYR A 31 -7.96 -8.41 4.30
CA TYR A 31 -8.26 -9.14 3.07
C TYR A 31 -7.02 -9.23 2.21
N GLU A 32 -6.91 -10.30 1.46
CA GLU A 32 -5.82 -10.54 0.53
C GLU A 32 -6.37 -11.07 -0.80
N MET A 33 -5.77 -10.64 -1.89
CA MET A 33 -6.15 -11.12 -3.22
C MET A 33 -5.43 -12.45 -3.51
N ASP A 34 -6.21 -13.52 -3.60
CA ASP A 34 -5.72 -14.74 -4.22
C ASP A 34 -5.52 -14.47 -5.71
N LYS A 35 -4.28 -14.33 -6.12
CA LYS A 35 -3.90 -13.90 -7.47
C LYS A 35 -4.19 -15.00 -8.51
N GLU A 36 -4.20 -16.26 -8.10
CA GLU A 36 -4.53 -17.40 -8.98
C GLU A 36 -6.04 -17.51 -9.17
N ALA A 37 -6.79 -17.49 -8.08
CA ALA A 37 -8.25 -17.55 -8.11
C ALA A 37 -8.89 -16.23 -8.58
N GLY A 38 -8.19 -15.12 -8.46
CA GLY A 38 -8.72 -13.79 -8.77
C GLY A 38 -9.84 -13.36 -7.81
N ALA A 39 -9.78 -13.81 -6.57
CA ALA A 39 -10.78 -13.58 -5.54
C ALA A 39 -10.16 -12.98 -4.29
N LEU A 40 -10.89 -12.07 -3.63
CA LEU A 40 -10.51 -11.61 -2.29
C LEU A 40 -10.85 -12.69 -1.27
N ILE A 41 -9.88 -13.00 -0.43
CA ILE A 41 -10.05 -13.90 0.70
C ILE A 41 -9.87 -13.14 2.00
N VAL A 42 -10.45 -13.63 3.08
CA VAL A 42 -10.13 -13.15 4.43
C VAL A 42 -8.82 -13.83 4.85
N ASP A 43 -7.74 -13.04 4.90
CA ASP A 43 -6.46 -13.53 5.40
C ASP A 43 -6.54 -13.76 6.91
N ARG A 44 -6.97 -12.73 7.65
CA ARG A 44 -7.17 -12.82 9.09
C ARG A 44 -8.00 -11.68 9.65
N PHE A 45 -8.57 -11.90 10.83
CA PHE A 45 -9.06 -10.83 11.68
C PHE A 45 -7.87 -10.27 12.46
N LEU A 46 -7.69 -8.95 12.46
CA LEU A 46 -6.66 -8.33 13.29
C LEU A 46 -7.02 -8.58 14.77
N TYR A 47 -6.03 -8.87 15.59
CA TYR A 47 -6.26 -9.05 17.03
C TYR A 47 -6.42 -7.71 17.75
N THR A 48 -5.82 -6.65 17.21
CA THR A 48 -6.08 -5.29 17.66
C THR A 48 -7.40 -4.75 17.07
N PRO A 49 -8.10 -3.82 17.74
CA PRO A 49 -9.29 -3.17 17.20
C PRO A 49 -8.95 -2.03 16.21
N MET A 50 -7.76 -2.05 15.62
CA MET A 50 -7.27 -0.98 14.76
C MET A 50 -7.88 -1.08 13.35
N ALA A 51 -8.11 0.08 12.74
CA ALA A 51 -8.51 0.20 11.35
C ALA A 51 -7.34 0.71 10.49
N TYR A 52 -7.28 0.28 9.23
CA TYR A 52 -6.28 0.79 8.29
C TYR A 52 -6.41 2.30 8.11
N PRO A 53 -5.30 3.07 8.15
CA PRO A 53 -5.32 4.53 8.08
C PRO A 53 -5.44 5.08 6.66
N GLY A 54 -5.45 4.22 5.66
CA GLY A 54 -5.63 4.51 4.24
C GLY A 54 -6.23 3.30 3.53
N ASN A 55 -6.58 3.46 2.27
CA ASN A 55 -6.97 2.31 1.44
C ASN A 55 -5.72 1.53 1.08
N TYR A 56 -5.68 0.26 1.45
CA TYR A 56 -4.51 -0.59 1.32
C TYR A 56 -4.69 -1.60 0.20
N GLY A 57 -3.64 -1.82 -0.56
CA GLY A 57 -3.63 -2.79 -1.64
C GLY A 57 -2.25 -2.93 -2.26
N PHE A 58 -2.17 -3.39 -3.48
CA PHE A 58 -0.91 -3.68 -4.16
C PHE A 58 -0.90 -3.22 -5.62
N VAL A 59 0.29 -3.07 -6.18
CA VAL A 59 0.49 -2.77 -7.61
C VAL A 59 0.60 -4.07 -8.39
N PRO A 60 -0.26 -4.33 -9.40
CA PRO A 60 -0.15 -5.53 -10.24
C PRO A 60 1.16 -5.51 -11.06
N HIS A 61 1.64 -6.69 -11.44
CA HIS A 61 2.88 -6.87 -12.23
C HIS A 61 4.14 -6.35 -11.54
N THR A 62 4.18 -6.39 -10.21
CA THR A 62 5.36 -6.10 -9.40
C THR A 62 5.70 -7.27 -8.49
N LEU A 63 6.94 -7.33 -8.03
CA LEU A 63 7.43 -8.32 -7.09
C LEU A 63 8.41 -7.68 -6.11
N SER A 64 8.10 -7.72 -4.84
CA SER A 64 8.98 -7.29 -3.74
C SER A 64 9.91 -8.42 -3.29
N ASP A 65 10.84 -8.11 -2.40
CA ASP A 65 11.84 -9.08 -1.94
C ASP A 65 11.26 -10.24 -1.14
N ASP A 66 10.09 -10.04 -0.52
CA ASP A 66 9.33 -11.06 0.21
C ASP A 66 8.56 -12.04 -0.68
N GLY A 67 8.53 -11.79 -2.00
CA GLY A 67 7.84 -12.64 -2.99
C GLY A 67 6.41 -12.21 -3.31
N ASP A 68 5.91 -11.14 -2.70
CA ASP A 68 4.61 -10.54 -2.97
C ASP A 68 4.71 -9.28 -3.84
N PRO A 69 3.63 -8.83 -4.49
CA PRO A 69 3.60 -7.52 -5.13
C PRO A 69 3.87 -6.39 -4.14
N ILE A 70 4.36 -5.26 -4.65
CA ILE A 70 4.64 -4.11 -3.80
C ILE A 70 3.36 -3.53 -3.20
N ASP A 71 3.35 -3.36 -1.89
CA ASP A 71 2.24 -2.84 -1.12
C ASP A 71 2.12 -1.31 -1.21
N VAL A 72 0.89 -0.83 -1.26
CA VAL A 72 0.58 0.61 -1.32
C VAL A 72 -0.51 0.98 -0.32
N LEU A 73 -0.25 2.01 0.47
CA LEU A 73 -1.28 2.71 1.26
C LEU A 73 -1.68 3.98 0.51
N VAL A 74 -2.93 4.02 0.05
CA VAL A 74 -3.50 5.18 -0.62
C VAL A 74 -4.12 6.11 0.42
N CYS A 75 -3.50 7.28 0.62
CA CYS A 75 -3.97 8.30 1.55
C CYS A 75 -5.20 8.99 0.95
N ASN A 76 -6.38 8.51 1.34
CA ASN A 76 -7.66 9.03 0.94
C ASN A 76 -8.66 8.78 2.08
N SER A 77 -9.48 9.77 2.39
CA SER A 77 -10.44 9.71 3.50
C SER A 77 -11.73 8.92 3.19
N ARG A 78 -11.93 8.53 1.92
CA ARG A 78 -13.12 7.77 1.52
C ARG A 78 -12.77 6.30 1.36
N PRO A 79 -13.53 5.40 2.01
CA PRO A 79 -13.30 3.97 1.83
C PRO A 79 -13.62 3.55 0.39
N LEU A 80 -12.69 2.85 -0.23
CA LEU A 80 -12.85 2.26 -1.54
C LEU A 80 -13.37 0.83 -1.42
N ILE A 81 -14.13 0.39 -2.40
CA ILE A 81 -14.64 -0.99 -2.42
C ILE A 81 -13.47 -1.94 -2.65
N PRO A 82 -13.26 -2.96 -1.79
CA PRO A 82 -12.26 -3.98 -2.03
C PRO A 82 -12.41 -4.65 -3.39
N GLY A 83 -11.30 -4.81 -4.09
CA GLY A 83 -11.26 -5.30 -5.47
C GLY A 83 -11.37 -4.21 -6.54
N CYS A 84 -11.62 -2.95 -6.19
CA CYS A 84 -11.53 -1.86 -7.18
C CYS A 84 -10.08 -1.51 -7.51
N VAL A 85 -9.90 -0.91 -8.67
CA VAL A 85 -8.61 -0.40 -9.13
C VAL A 85 -8.63 1.12 -9.08
N ILE A 86 -7.61 1.71 -8.48
CA ILE A 86 -7.43 3.15 -8.43
C ILE A 86 -6.07 3.54 -9.00
N ASN A 87 -6.04 4.57 -9.85
CA ASN A 87 -4.78 5.15 -10.33
C ASN A 87 -4.27 6.14 -9.28
N VAL A 88 -3.00 6.00 -8.90
CA VAL A 88 -2.36 6.79 -7.83
C VAL A 88 -1.00 7.30 -8.28
N ARG A 89 -0.49 8.32 -7.60
CA ARG A 89 0.88 8.78 -7.71
C ARG A 89 1.64 8.60 -6.40
N PRO A 90 2.85 8.03 -6.42
CA PRO A 90 3.66 7.81 -5.23
C PRO A 90 4.15 9.13 -4.62
N LEU A 91 4.10 9.22 -3.29
CA LEU A 91 4.61 10.36 -2.52
C LEU A 91 5.85 10.02 -1.70
N GLY A 92 6.06 8.76 -1.39
CA GLY A 92 7.16 8.29 -0.57
C GLY A 92 6.99 6.84 -0.18
N VAL A 93 7.87 6.38 0.68
CA VAL A 93 7.84 5.01 1.19
C VAL A 93 8.16 5.02 2.68
N MET A 94 7.41 4.26 3.45
CA MET A 94 7.73 3.93 4.83
C MET A 94 8.47 2.61 4.86
N MET A 95 9.70 2.65 5.32
CA MET A 95 10.53 1.45 5.46
C MET A 95 10.08 0.67 6.69
N MET A 96 9.89 -0.62 6.50
CA MET A 96 9.41 -1.52 7.53
C MET A 96 10.09 -2.88 7.40
N GLU A 97 10.25 -3.55 8.53
CA GLU A 97 10.75 -4.92 8.62
C GLU A 97 9.87 -5.69 9.62
N ASP A 98 9.58 -6.93 9.30
CA ASP A 98 8.87 -7.84 10.19
C ASP A 98 9.50 -9.24 10.19
N ASN A 99 8.80 -10.24 10.75
CA ASN A 99 9.28 -11.62 10.80
C ASN A 99 9.62 -12.23 9.42
N SER A 100 9.05 -11.70 8.34
CA SER A 100 9.27 -12.18 6.97
C SER A 100 10.39 -11.44 6.24
N GLY A 101 10.91 -10.35 6.82
CA GLY A 101 11.97 -9.51 6.26
C GLY A 101 11.54 -8.09 5.97
N LEU A 102 12.16 -7.49 4.96
CA LEU A 102 11.80 -6.14 4.50
C LEU A 102 10.40 -6.15 3.90
N ASP A 103 9.60 -5.20 4.33
CA ASP A 103 8.16 -5.08 3.99
C ASP A 103 7.80 -3.59 3.89
N GLU A 104 8.44 -2.89 2.95
CA GLU A 104 8.22 -1.48 2.73
C GLU A 104 6.82 -1.17 2.21
N LYS A 105 6.25 -0.05 2.65
CA LYS A 105 4.92 0.41 2.22
C LYS A 105 5.04 1.68 1.42
N ILE A 106 4.68 1.62 0.13
CA ILE A 106 4.55 2.82 -0.71
C ILE A 106 3.37 3.64 -0.19
N ILE A 107 3.60 4.94 -0.02
CA ILE A 107 2.56 5.89 0.35
C ILE A 107 2.21 6.70 -0.89
N ALA A 108 0.94 6.72 -1.23
CA ALA A 108 0.44 7.33 -2.46
C ALA A 108 -0.85 8.11 -2.22
N VAL A 109 -1.21 8.95 -3.17
CA VAL A 109 -2.50 9.66 -3.23
C VAL A 109 -3.16 9.41 -4.58
N PRO A 110 -4.49 9.54 -4.69
CA PRO A 110 -5.17 9.46 -5.98
C PRO A 110 -4.56 10.42 -6.99
N SER A 111 -4.44 9.98 -8.24
CA SER A 111 -3.95 10.81 -9.34
C SER A 111 -4.82 12.06 -9.52
N ALA A 112 -4.24 13.13 -10.05
CA ALA A 112 -4.88 14.46 -10.14
C ALA A 112 -6.21 14.45 -10.92
N HIS A 113 -6.34 13.56 -11.92
CA HIS A 113 -7.59 13.43 -12.68
C HIS A 113 -8.75 12.82 -11.85
N LEU A 114 -8.43 12.09 -10.77
CA LEU A 114 -9.43 11.50 -9.86
C LEU A 114 -9.77 12.43 -8.69
N SER A 115 -8.79 13.21 -8.21
CA SER A 115 -9.00 14.06 -7.04
C SER A 115 -8.05 15.26 -7.05
N ARG A 116 -8.63 16.46 -6.95
CA ARG A 116 -7.87 17.69 -6.76
C ARG A 116 -7.51 17.98 -5.30
N ARG A 117 -7.93 17.11 -4.37
CA ARG A 117 -7.70 17.30 -2.93
C ARG A 117 -6.22 17.30 -2.55
N PHE A 118 -5.38 16.69 -3.39
CA PHE A 118 -3.93 16.57 -3.18
C PHE A 118 -3.13 17.39 -4.19
N ASP A 119 -3.74 18.40 -4.82
CA ASP A 119 -3.02 19.34 -5.69
C ASP A 119 -1.90 20.01 -4.88
N GLY A 120 -0.67 20.03 -5.42
CA GLY A 120 0.50 20.59 -4.74
C GLY A 120 1.19 19.68 -3.71
N VAL A 121 0.66 18.50 -3.45
CA VAL A 121 1.30 17.47 -2.61
C VAL A 121 2.22 16.63 -3.50
N GLU A 122 3.53 16.77 -3.35
CA GLU A 122 4.53 16.10 -4.20
C GLU A 122 5.36 15.05 -3.46
N ASN A 123 5.40 15.13 -2.13
CA ASN A 123 6.18 14.25 -1.27
C ASN A 123 5.36 13.86 -0.03
N TYR A 124 5.72 12.75 0.62
CA TYR A 124 5.07 12.34 1.87
C TYR A 124 5.10 13.45 2.92
N SER A 125 6.19 14.21 2.99
CA SER A 125 6.37 15.33 3.95
C SER A 125 5.42 16.52 3.72
N ASP A 126 4.69 16.55 2.61
CA ASP A 126 3.66 17.55 2.35
C ASP A 126 2.31 17.15 2.96
N LEU A 127 2.18 15.90 3.40
CA LEU A 127 0.99 15.44 4.14
C LEU A 127 1.01 16.01 5.57
N PRO A 128 -0.15 16.18 6.20
CA PRO A 128 -0.22 16.60 7.59
C PRO A 128 0.56 15.64 8.51
N ASP A 129 1.30 16.17 9.47
CA ASP A 129 2.09 15.37 10.42
C ASP A 129 1.25 14.30 11.12
N ILE A 130 0.02 14.62 11.49
CA ILE A 130 -0.87 13.67 12.15
C ILE A 130 -1.21 12.48 11.23
N THR A 131 -1.27 12.68 9.91
CA THR A 131 -1.46 11.58 8.94
C THR A 131 -0.28 10.61 8.97
N LEU A 132 0.94 11.15 8.96
CA LEU A 132 2.16 10.34 9.03
C LEU A 132 2.25 9.57 10.35
N GLN A 133 1.96 10.24 11.46
CA GLN A 133 1.94 9.61 12.78
C GLN A 133 0.89 8.50 12.89
N GLN A 134 -0.29 8.67 12.30
CA GLN A 134 -1.31 7.63 12.29
C GLN A 134 -0.90 6.41 11.46
N ILE A 135 -0.22 6.63 10.33
CA ILE A 135 0.32 5.55 9.48
C ILE A 135 1.40 4.78 10.25
N GLU A 136 2.37 5.47 10.84
CA GLU A 136 3.41 4.87 11.66
C GLU A 136 2.82 4.05 12.80
N HIS A 137 1.93 4.66 13.57
CA HIS A 137 1.30 4.02 14.73
C HIS A 137 0.53 2.75 14.33
N PHE A 138 -0.21 2.79 13.21
CA PHE A 138 -0.92 1.61 12.73
C PHE A 138 0.04 0.47 12.42
N PHE A 139 1.04 0.68 11.57
CA PHE A 139 1.95 -0.38 11.16
C PHE A 139 2.88 -0.85 12.29
N GLU A 140 3.22 0.02 13.22
CA GLU A 140 3.99 -0.37 14.41
C GLU A 140 3.21 -1.30 15.34
N HIS A 141 1.89 -1.13 15.45
CA HIS A 141 1.08 -1.76 16.50
C HIS A 141 0.00 -2.74 16.02
N TYR A 142 -0.31 -2.81 14.73
CA TYR A 142 -1.43 -3.64 14.28
C TYR A 142 -1.24 -5.16 14.51
N LYS A 143 -0.01 -5.61 14.74
CA LYS A 143 0.34 -7.01 15.08
C LYS A 143 0.63 -7.23 16.56
N ASP A 144 0.51 -6.22 17.43
CA ASP A 144 0.96 -6.29 18.83
C ASP A 144 0.36 -7.45 19.63
N LEU A 145 -0.88 -7.82 19.35
CA LEU A 145 -1.57 -8.90 20.07
C LEU A 145 -1.41 -10.26 19.40
N GLU A 146 -0.68 -10.35 18.29
CA GLU A 146 -0.38 -11.61 17.61
C GLU A 146 0.87 -12.23 18.22
N PRO A 147 0.80 -13.46 18.80
CA PRO A 147 1.94 -14.09 19.46
C PRO A 147 3.13 -14.28 18.52
N GLY A 148 4.31 -13.81 18.95
CA GLY A 148 5.57 -13.98 18.23
C GLY A 148 5.73 -13.07 17.00
N LYS A 149 4.79 -12.19 16.74
CA LYS A 149 4.90 -11.19 15.66
C LYS A 149 5.53 -9.91 16.18
N TRP A 150 6.31 -9.28 15.32
CA TRP A 150 6.92 -7.99 15.58
C TRP A 150 7.00 -7.16 14.30
N VAL A 151 7.06 -5.85 14.47
CA VAL A 151 7.29 -4.88 13.40
C VAL A 151 8.34 -3.88 13.87
N LYS A 152 9.23 -3.49 12.97
CA LYS A 152 10.21 -2.43 13.16
C LYS A 152 10.10 -1.44 12.02
N LEU A 153 9.83 -0.17 12.35
CA LEU A 153 9.82 0.90 11.37
C LEU A 153 11.26 1.39 11.10
N GLY A 154 11.58 1.59 9.83
CA GLY A 154 12.87 2.10 9.35
C GLY A 154 12.85 3.56 8.91
N GLY A 155 11.75 4.27 9.16
CA GLY A 155 11.58 5.68 8.78
C GLY A 155 11.06 5.86 7.36
N TRP A 156 11.02 7.13 6.96
CA TRP A 156 10.45 7.58 5.70
C TRP A 156 11.53 7.85 4.65
N GLN A 157 11.21 7.55 3.40
CA GLN A 157 11.99 7.95 2.23
C GLN A 157 11.10 8.71 1.25
N ASP A 158 11.71 9.51 0.39
CA ASP A 158 11.03 10.44 -0.50
C ASP A 158 10.32 9.78 -1.70
N ALA A 159 9.60 10.59 -2.47
CA ALA A 159 8.90 10.15 -3.67
C ALA A 159 9.84 9.57 -4.74
N ALA A 160 11.08 10.07 -4.85
CA ALA A 160 12.08 9.54 -5.78
C ALA A 160 12.46 8.10 -5.41
N THR A 161 12.67 7.83 -4.12
CA THR A 161 12.95 6.49 -3.60
C THR A 161 11.76 5.54 -3.84
N ALA A 162 10.52 6.01 -3.60
CA ALA A 162 9.32 5.23 -3.90
C ALA A 162 9.25 4.82 -5.37
N ARG A 163 9.49 5.74 -6.29
CA ARG A 163 9.51 5.44 -7.74
C ARG A 163 10.60 4.43 -8.10
N LYS A 164 11.78 4.57 -7.50
CA LYS A 164 12.89 3.62 -7.70
C LYS A 164 12.48 2.19 -7.29
N LEU A 165 11.90 2.03 -6.09
CA LEU A 165 11.44 0.73 -5.60
C LEU A 165 10.35 0.13 -6.50
N ILE A 166 9.44 0.93 -7.01
CA ILE A 166 8.42 0.48 -7.98
C ILE A 166 9.09 -0.04 -9.26
N VAL A 167 10.08 0.69 -9.81
CA VAL A 167 10.82 0.23 -11.01
C VAL A 167 11.53 -1.08 -10.75
N GLU A 168 12.20 -1.22 -9.62
CA GLU A 168 12.89 -2.46 -9.22
C GLU A 168 11.90 -3.63 -9.08
N ALA A 169 10.74 -3.40 -8.46
CA ALA A 169 9.69 -4.41 -8.32
C ALA A 169 9.09 -4.82 -9.68
N ILE A 170 8.94 -3.88 -10.62
CA ILE A 170 8.53 -4.18 -12.01
C ILE A 170 9.58 -5.06 -12.71
N GLN A 171 10.85 -4.75 -12.52
CA GLN A 171 11.94 -5.51 -13.14
C GLN A 171 12.01 -6.94 -12.59
N ARG A 172 11.89 -7.13 -11.28
CA ARG A 172 11.85 -8.46 -10.66
C ARG A 172 10.67 -9.31 -11.16
N ALA A 173 9.50 -8.70 -11.35
CA ALA A 173 8.33 -9.42 -11.86
C ALA A 173 8.46 -9.90 -13.30
N LYS A 174 9.41 -9.35 -14.06
CA LYS A 174 9.67 -9.77 -15.45
C LYS A 174 10.68 -10.92 -15.57
N GLY A 175 11.30 -11.30 -14.44
CA GLY A 175 12.23 -12.43 -14.33
C GLY A 175 13.56 -12.17 -14.94
#